data_a37573296680a51426bd008c2d704c11
#
_entry.id   a37573296680a51426bd008c2d704c11
#
_cell.length_a   1.000
_cell.length_b   1.000
_cell.length_c   1.000
_cell.angle_alpha   90.00
_cell.angle_beta   90.00
_cell.angle_gamma   90.00
#
_symmetry.space_group_name_H-M   'P 1'
#
loop_
_entity.id
_entity.type
_entity.pdbx_description
1 polymer ?
#
loop_
_entity_poly.entity_id
_entity_poly.type
_entity_poly.pdbx_seq_one_letter_code
_entity_poly.pdbx_strand_id
1 'polypeptide(L)'
;MRTQEVLIVVRRGNEFLVVHRSPENEAYWHQIAGGVENGETFAEAAVRELREETGLEAPVQSLDAPFRYESVHVESFIVEAPADWEPSLDWEHDEYRWLPRDEAAELLFWPEPAALLRSLP
;
A
#
# COMPACT_ATOMS: atom_id res chain seq x y z
N MET A 1 20.06 -0.81 -7.36
CA MET A 1 18.77 -1.08 -8.00
C MET A 1 17.86 -1.81 -7.02
N ARG A 2 16.62 -1.35 -6.90
CA ARG A 2 15.65 -1.96 -6.00
C ARG A 2 15.11 -3.25 -6.62
N THR A 3 15.21 -4.36 -5.89
CA THR A 3 14.69 -5.65 -6.34
C THR A 3 13.66 -6.24 -5.38
N GLN A 4 13.42 -5.58 -4.25
CA GLN A 4 12.47 -6.05 -3.23
C GLN A 4 11.62 -4.86 -2.75
N GLU A 5 10.31 -5.07 -2.75
CA GLU A 5 9.35 -4.05 -2.33
C GLU A 5 8.27 -4.65 -1.45
N VAL A 6 7.57 -3.79 -0.74
CA VAL A 6 6.39 -4.15 0.04
C VAL A 6 5.20 -3.36 -0.46
N LEU A 7 4.02 -3.96 -0.37
CA LEU A 7 2.73 -3.34 -0.65
C LEU A 7 1.88 -3.50 0.60
N ILE A 8 1.28 -2.42 1.07
CA ILE A 8 0.47 -2.46 2.29
C ILE A 8 -0.97 -2.07 1.95
N VAL A 9 -1.89 -3.01 2.15
CA VAL A 9 -3.32 -2.77 2.07
C VAL A 9 -3.78 -2.19 3.40
N VAL A 10 -4.33 -0.99 3.38
CA VAL A 10 -4.87 -0.34 4.58
C VAL A 10 -6.39 -0.40 4.52
N ARG A 11 -6.99 -1.12 5.46
CA ARG A 11 -8.45 -1.30 5.51
C ARG A 11 -9.01 -0.61 6.75
N ARG A 12 -10.17 0.01 6.58
CA ARG A 12 -10.92 0.61 7.67
C ARG A 12 -12.38 0.20 7.49
N GLY A 13 -12.82 -0.78 8.29
CA GLY A 13 -14.15 -1.36 8.11
C GLY A 13 -14.29 -2.02 6.75
N ASN A 14 -15.20 -1.55 5.92
CA ASN A 14 -15.44 -2.09 4.58
C ASN A 14 -14.76 -1.27 3.48
N GLU A 15 -13.89 -0.35 3.86
CA GLU A 15 -13.24 0.52 2.89
C GLU A 15 -11.73 0.35 2.89
N PHE A 16 -11.13 0.61 1.74
CA PHE A 16 -9.70 0.49 1.52
C PHE A 16 -9.12 1.84 1.13
N LEU A 17 -7.94 2.12 1.65
CA LEU A 17 -7.22 3.35 1.35
C LEU A 17 -6.56 3.24 -0.03
N VAL A 18 -6.81 4.23 -0.88
CA VAL A 18 -6.03 4.44 -2.09
C VAL A 18 -5.45 5.84 -2.05
N VAL A 19 -4.24 6.00 -2.56
CA VAL A 19 -3.51 7.26 -2.55
C VAL A 19 -3.13 7.64 -3.97
N HIS A 20 -3.12 8.94 -4.25
CA HIS A 20 -2.74 9.45 -5.55
C HIS A 20 -1.32 9.98 -5.48
N ARG A 21 -0.46 9.50 -6.35
CA ARG A 21 0.92 9.98 -6.41
C ARG A 21 0.93 11.39 -6.98
N SER A 22 1.76 12.25 -6.38
CA SER A 22 1.90 13.64 -6.84
C SER A 22 2.40 13.68 -8.29
N PRO A 23 2.18 14.81 -9.02
CA PRO A 23 2.62 14.90 -10.42
C PRO A 23 4.10 14.60 -10.66
N GLU A 24 4.96 14.93 -9.70
CA GLU A 24 6.39 14.62 -9.78
C GLU A 24 6.68 13.14 -9.67
N ASN A 25 5.69 12.33 -9.23
CA ASN A 25 5.80 10.90 -9.03
C ASN A 25 4.83 10.13 -9.91
N GLU A 26 4.62 10.59 -11.14
CA GLU A 26 3.87 9.92 -12.21
C GLU A 26 2.34 10.01 -12.10
N ALA A 27 1.79 10.62 -11.06
CA ALA A 27 0.38 11.01 -10.95
C ALA A 27 -0.62 9.88 -11.22
N TYR A 28 -0.49 8.74 -10.53
CA TYR A 28 -1.46 7.66 -10.64
C TYR A 28 -1.94 7.19 -9.25
N TRP A 29 -3.08 6.49 -9.23
CA TRP A 29 -3.64 5.93 -7.99
C TRP A 29 -2.94 4.62 -7.64
N HIS A 30 -2.59 4.47 -6.37
CA HIS A 30 -1.84 3.33 -5.88
C HIS A 30 -2.20 3.04 -4.42
N GLN A 31 -1.61 2.00 -3.88
CA GLN A 31 -1.64 1.71 -2.46
C GLN A 31 -0.31 2.11 -1.83
N ILE A 32 -0.21 1.95 -0.49
CA ILE A 32 1.04 2.24 0.20
C ILE A 32 2.07 1.21 -0.22
N ALA A 33 3.24 1.65 -0.63
CA ALA A 33 4.28 0.76 -1.14
C ALA A 33 5.65 1.42 -1.02
N GLY A 34 6.69 0.59 -1.03
CA GLY A 34 8.06 1.11 -1.03
C GLY A 34 9.09 0.00 -1.03
N GLY A 35 10.36 0.38 -1.07
CA GLY A 35 11.47 -0.55 -1.14
C GLY A 35 11.92 -1.05 0.21
N VAL A 36 12.46 -2.26 0.22
CA VAL A 36 13.11 -2.85 1.39
C VAL A 36 14.54 -2.33 1.47
N GLU A 37 14.94 -1.82 2.62
CA GLU A 37 16.29 -1.30 2.84
C GLU A 37 17.19 -2.39 3.38
N ASN A 38 18.51 -2.17 3.26
CA ASN A 38 19.50 -3.13 3.74
C ASN A 38 19.28 -3.48 5.20
N GLY A 39 19.19 -4.78 5.47
CA GLY A 39 19.04 -5.28 6.83
C GLY A 39 17.61 -5.35 7.33
N GLU A 40 16.64 -4.85 6.54
CA GLU A 40 15.23 -4.95 6.90
C GLU A 40 14.63 -6.27 6.45
N THR A 41 13.73 -6.83 7.26
CA THR A 41 12.80 -7.84 6.76
C THR A 41 11.70 -7.14 5.96
N PHE A 42 10.94 -7.90 5.19
CA PHE A 42 9.78 -7.34 4.47
C PHE A 42 8.79 -6.72 5.46
N ALA A 43 8.51 -7.38 6.58
CA ALA A 43 7.57 -6.84 7.57
C ALA A 43 8.08 -5.53 8.18
N GLU A 44 9.37 -5.43 8.46
CA GLU A 44 9.96 -4.18 8.97
C GLU A 44 9.84 -3.06 7.97
N ALA A 45 10.09 -3.35 6.69
CA ALA A 45 9.93 -2.37 5.62
C ALA A 45 8.47 -1.91 5.51
N ALA A 46 7.53 -2.84 5.63
CA ALA A 46 6.10 -2.51 5.57
C ALA A 46 5.70 -1.56 6.71
N VAL A 47 6.15 -1.82 7.94
CA VAL A 47 5.86 -0.96 9.08
C VAL A 47 6.44 0.43 8.87
N ARG A 48 7.67 0.51 8.38
CA ARG A 48 8.35 1.78 8.12
C ARG A 48 7.66 2.59 7.03
N GLU A 49 7.36 1.96 5.90
CA GLU A 49 6.69 2.65 4.78
C GLU A 49 5.30 3.14 5.17
N LEU A 50 4.55 2.33 5.91
CA LEU A 50 3.24 2.73 6.40
C LEU A 50 3.33 3.99 7.25
N ARG A 51 4.27 4.04 8.17
CA ARG A 51 4.48 5.22 9.01
C ARG A 51 4.92 6.44 8.20
N GLU A 52 5.89 6.25 7.30
CA GLU A 52 6.40 7.36 6.49
C GLU A 52 5.35 7.95 5.58
N GLU A 53 4.53 7.11 4.97
CA GLU A 53 3.59 7.58 3.94
C GLU A 53 2.23 8.00 4.49
N THR A 54 1.84 7.51 5.68
CA THR A 54 0.51 7.80 6.23
C THR A 54 0.51 8.27 7.67
N GLY A 55 1.60 8.08 8.39
CA GLY A 55 1.67 8.38 9.82
C GLY A 55 1.11 7.29 10.72
N LEU A 56 0.58 6.19 10.16
CA LEU A 56 0.01 5.12 10.98
C LEU A 56 1.12 4.22 11.53
N GLU A 57 1.12 4.06 12.84
CA GLU A 57 2.00 3.12 13.52
C GLU A 57 1.16 1.95 14.02
N ALA A 58 1.24 0.82 13.34
CA ALA A 58 0.47 -0.36 13.66
C ALA A 58 1.19 -1.59 13.13
N PRO A 59 0.97 -2.76 13.77
CA PRO A 59 1.52 -4.00 13.25
C PRO A 59 0.85 -4.36 11.93
N VAL A 60 1.62 -4.97 11.05
CA VAL A 60 1.13 -5.43 9.76
C VAL A 60 1.03 -6.96 9.76
N GLN A 61 0.12 -7.49 8.96
CA GLN A 61 -0.05 -8.93 8.79
C GLN A 61 0.25 -9.30 7.34
N SER A 62 1.06 -10.33 7.14
CA SER A 62 1.33 -10.82 5.79
C SER A 62 0.06 -11.37 5.16
N LEU A 63 -0.17 -11.01 3.90
CA LEU A 63 -1.26 -11.60 3.12
C LEU A 63 -0.83 -12.92 2.47
N ASP A 64 0.46 -13.25 2.55
CA ASP A 64 1.01 -14.47 1.96
C ASP A 64 0.65 -14.57 0.48
N ALA A 65 0.77 -13.44 -0.22
CA ALA A 65 0.39 -13.31 -1.61
C ALA A 65 1.45 -12.50 -2.36
N PRO A 66 2.66 -13.06 -2.52
CA PRO A 66 3.73 -12.37 -3.22
C PRO A 66 3.43 -12.29 -4.72
N PHE A 67 3.98 -11.26 -5.36
CA PHE A 67 3.93 -11.16 -6.81
C PHE A 67 5.21 -10.50 -7.32
N ARG A 68 5.40 -10.56 -8.63
CA ARG A 68 6.55 -9.92 -9.26
C ARG A 68 6.08 -9.03 -10.39
N TYR A 69 6.79 -7.92 -10.57
CA TYR A 69 6.71 -7.17 -11.81
C TYR A 69 8.14 -6.88 -12.24
N GLU A 70 8.43 -7.11 -13.51
CA GLU A 70 9.80 -7.05 -14.02
C GLU A 70 10.72 -7.91 -13.15
N SER A 71 11.78 -7.35 -12.57
CA SER A 71 12.71 -8.07 -11.70
C SER A 71 12.46 -7.81 -10.22
N VAL A 72 11.34 -7.15 -9.88
CA VAL A 72 11.05 -6.78 -8.49
C VAL A 72 10.13 -7.81 -7.85
N HIS A 73 10.53 -8.33 -6.69
CA HIS A 73 9.72 -9.21 -5.86
C HIS A 73 8.97 -8.37 -4.83
N VAL A 74 7.66 -8.52 -4.75
CA VAL A 74 6.80 -7.75 -3.85
C VAL A 74 6.13 -8.69 -2.85
N GLU A 75 6.24 -8.38 -1.56
CA GLU A 75 5.48 -9.01 -0.49
C GLU A 75 4.36 -8.09 -0.05
N SER A 76 3.18 -8.66 0.18
CA SER A 76 1.98 -7.88 0.47
C SER A 76 1.54 -8.06 1.92
N PHE A 77 1.08 -6.97 2.50
CA PHE A 77 0.66 -6.92 3.91
C PHE A 77 -0.67 -6.19 4.03
N ILE A 78 -1.38 -6.44 5.13
CA ILE A 78 -2.62 -5.74 5.44
C ILE A 78 -2.55 -5.19 6.86
N VAL A 79 -3.18 -4.02 7.05
CA VAL A 79 -3.34 -3.41 8.36
C VAL A 79 -4.77 -2.91 8.50
N GLU A 80 -5.34 -3.06 9.71
CA GLU A 80 -6.65 -2.49 10.04
C GLU A 80 -6.43 -1.13 10.67
N ALA A 81 -6.93 -0.07 10.05
CA ALA A 81 -6.85 1.27 10.60
C ALA A 81 -8.01 1.48 11.59
N PRO A 82 -7.80 2.31 12.63
CA PRO A 82 -8.89 2.68 13.53
C PRO A 82 -10.03 3.37 12.78
N ALA A 83 -11.26 3.23 13.28
CA ALA A 83 -12.47 3.69 12.59
C ALA A 83 -12.46 5.20 12.29
N ASP A 84 -11.82 5.99 13.13
CA ASP A 84 -11.78 7.44 13.00
C ASP A 84 -10.43 7.97 12.50
N TRP A 85 -9.52 7.08 12.11
CA TRP A 85 -8.20 7.47 11.66
C TRP A 85 -8.23 7.98 10.21
N GLU A 86 -7.46 9.04 9.95
CA GLU A 86 -7.23 9.55 8.60
C GLU A 86 -5.72 9.68 8.37
N PRO A 87 -5.25 9.40 7.16
CA PRO A 87 -3.81 9.47 6.90
C PRO A 87 -3.28 10.91 6.86
N SER A 88 -2.01 11.05 7.25
CA SER A 88 -1.24 12.26 7.06
C SER A 88 -0.25 11.94 5.94
N LEU A 89 -0.53 12.45 4.75
CA LEU A 89 0.25 12.11 3.55
C LEU A 89 1.62 12.78 3.56
N ASP A 90 2.60 12.08 3.00
CA ASP A 90 3.92 12.64 2.75
C ASP A 90 3.93 13.41 1.42
N TRP A 91 5.11 13.92 1.03
CA TRP A 91 5.26 14.74 -0.18
C TRP A 91 5.04 13.94 -1.48
N GLU A 92 5.11 12.60 -1.41
CA GLU A 92 4.95 11.75 -2.59
C GLU A 92 3.50 11.63 -3.04
N HIS A 93 2.56 11.99 -2.16
CA HIS A 93 1.13 11.81 -2.40
C HIS A 93 0.38 13.11 -2.17
N ASP A 94 -0.60 13.40 -3.03
CA ASP A 94 -1.36 14.65 -2.97
C ASP A 94 -2.83 14.47 -2.65
N GLU A 95 -3.33 13.24 -2.64
CA GLU A 95 -4.75 12.97 -2.38
C GLU A 95 -4.92 11.54 -1.90
N TYR A 96 -5.97 11.29 -1.13
CA TYR A 96 -6.35 9.93 -0.75
C TYR A 96 -7.86 9.77 -0.77
N ARG A 97 -8.33 8.52 -0.87
CA ARG A 97 -9.74 8.17 -0.77
C ARG A 97 -9.90 6.86 -0.01
N TRP A 98 -11.04 6.74 0.66
CA TRP A 98 -11.49 5.49 1.24
C TRP A 98 -12.62 4.95 0.35
N LEU A 99 -12.45 3.77 -0.21
CA LEU A 99 -13.40 3.22 -1.17
C LEU A 99 -13.70 1.76 -0.86
N PRO A 100 -14.92 1.27 -1.17
CA PRO A 100 -15.20 -0.16 -1.14
C PRO A 100 -14.23 -0.92 -2.04
N ARG A 101 -14.04 -2.22 -1.74
CA ARG A 101 -13.04 -3.05 -2.41
C ARG A 101 -13.01 -2.92 -3.93
N ASP A 102 -14.15 -3.12 -4.58
CA ASP A 102 -14.17 -3.16 -6.04
C ASP A 102 -13.95 -1.79 -6.67
N GLU A 103 -14.46 -0.74 -6.03
CA GLU A 103 -14.22 0.63 -6.49
C GLU A 103 -12.75 1.02 -6.31
N ALA A 104 -12.15 0.63 -5.18
CA ALA A 104 -10.73 0.87 -4.95
C ALA A 104 -9.88 0.16 -5.99
N ALA A 105 -10.19 -1.12 -6.24
CA ALA A 105 -9.45 -1.91 -7.23
C ALA A 105 -9.55 -1.31 -8.64
N GLU A 106 -10.74 -0.82 -9.00
CA GLU A 106 -10.97 -0.19 -10.31
C GLU A 106 -10.10 1.04 -10.50
N LEU A 107 -9.84 1.78 -9.42
CA LEU A 107 -9.06 3.01 -9.48
C LEU A 107 -7.57 2.76 -9.58
N LEU A 108 -7.06 1.64 -9.08
CA LEU A 108 -5.63 1.35 -9.05
C LEU A 108 -5.06 1.19 -10.46
N PHE A 109 -3.92 1.83 -10.68
CA PHE A 109 -3.27 1.85 -11.98
C PHE A 109 -2.69 0.48 -12.36
N TRP A 110 -2.04 -0.21 -11.41
CA TRP A 110 -1.34 -1.46 -11.69
C TRP A 110 -2.27 -2.67 -11.53
N PRO A 111 -2.17 -3.66 -12.45
CA PRO A 111 -3.08 -4.82 -12.42
C PRO A 111 -2.84 -5.76 -11.23
N GLU A 112 -1.59 -5.94 -10.79
CA GLU A 112 -1.30 -6.89 -9.71
C GLU A 112 -1.89 -6.41 -8.37
N PRO A 113 -1.68 -5.17 -7.93
CA PRO A 113 -2.35 -4.67 -6.73
C PRO A 113 -3.88 -4.71 -6.83
N ALA A 114 -4.44 -4.41 -8.00
CA ALA A 114 -5.89 -4.45 -8.20
C ALA A 114 -6.41 -5.88 -8.04
N ALA A 115 -5.73 -6.86 -8.63
CA ALA A 115 -6.12 -8.27 -8.52
C ALA A 115 -6.03 -8.76 -7.07
N LEU A 116 -4.98 -8.36 -6.35
CA LEU A 116 -4.82 -8.70 -4.95
C LEU A 116 -5.99 -8.17 -4.14
N LEU A 117 -6.32 -6.89 -4.34
CA LEU A 117 -7.41 -6.26 -3.60
C LEU A 117 -8.75 -6.96 -3.85
N ARG A 118 -9.03 -7.32 -5.11
CA ARG A 118 -10.25 -8.04 -5.45
C ARG A 118 -10.33 -9.42 -4.84
N SER A 119 -9.19 -10.02 -4.46
CA SER A 119 -9.15 -11.34 -3.85
C SER A 119 -9.48 -11.32 -2.35
N LEU A 120 -9.50 -10.15 -1.73
CA LEU A 120 -9.75 -10.02 -0.29
C LEU A 120 -11.24 -10.07 0.02
N PRO A 121 -11.61 -10.62 1.21
CA PRO A 121 -13.02 -10.68 1.62
C PRO A 121 -13.63 -9.33 1.94
#